data_3bf80e2191a63b3d7718c880a212c0c2
#
_entry.id   3bf80e2191a63b3d7718c880a212c0c2
#
_cell.length_a   1.000
_cell.length_b   1.000
_cell.length_c   1.000
_cell.angle_alpha   90.00
_cell.angle_beta   90.00
_cell.angle_gamma   90.00
#
_symmetry.space_group_name_H-M   'P 1'
#
loop_
_entity.id
_entity.type
_entity.pdbx_description
1 polymer ?
#
loop_
_entity_poly.entity_id
_entity_poly.type
_entity_poly.pdbx_seq_one_letter_code
_entity_poly.pdbx_strand_id
1 'polypeptide(L)'
;MALSLRPKTAEQYVNMVEQAIVELDELRSSYEYDIEEMGAVPTYLEVLEQSMQRLRNSMADGSYQFGDDDLPFMDIVNRNRNRIPFADLLAMINKTHKEGLDVDSE
;
A
#
# COMPACT_ATOMS: atom_id res chain seq x y z
N MET A 1 -15.72 18.98 3.79
CA MET A 1 -15.03 19.10 2.51
C MET A 1 -14.27 17.81 2.19
N ALA A 2 -14.49 17.31 1.02
CA ALA A 2 -13.77 16.14 0.59
C ALA A 2 -12.45 16.55 -0.03
N LEU A 3 -11.37 16.15 0.59
CA LEU A 3 -10.03 16.32 0.01
C LEU A 3 -9.68 15.06 -0.74
N SER A 4 -9.23 15.23 -1.97
CA SER A 4 -8.68 14.09 -2.67
C SER A 4 -7.34 13.75 -2.03
N LEU A 5 -7.21 12.51 -1.59
CA LEU A 5 -5.94 12.02 -1.04
C LEU A 5 -5.11 11.34 -2.12
N ARG A 6 -5.67 11.25 -3.32
CA ARG A 6 -4.94 10.69 -4.45
C ARG A 6 -3.76 11.58 -4.82
N PRO A 7 -2.57 11.00 -5.02
CA PRO A 7 -1.39 11.80 -5.36
C PRO A 7 -1.56 12.50 -6.72
N LYS A 8 -0.96 13.66 -6.82
CA LYS A 8 -1.04 14.49 -8.04
C LYS A 8 0.15 14.30 -8.96
N THR A 9 1.25 13.81 -8.43
CA THR A 9 2.48 13.60 -9.20
C THR A 9 3.00 12.20 -9.01
N ALA A 10 3.81 11.75 -9.95
CA ALA A 10 4.46 10.43 -9.84
C ALA A 10 5.31 10.35 -8.57
N GLU A 11 6.01 11.43 -8.22
CA GLU A 11 6.82 11.47 -7.01
C GLU A 11 5.97 11.28 -5.77
N GLN A 12 4.82 11.95 -5.70
CA GLN A 12 3.91 11.78 -4.57
C GLN A 12 3.39 10.35 -4.48
N TYR A 13 3.13 9.73 -5.62
CA TYR A 13 2.67 8.36 -5.66
C TYR A 13 3.74 7.40 -5.14
N VAL A 14 4.99 7.59 -5.58
CA VAL A 14 6.12 6.79 -5.07
C VAL A 14 6.25 6.96 -3.56
N ASN A 15 6.16 8.20 -3.07
CA ASN A 15 6.24 8.48 -1.63
C ASN A 15 5.14 7.76 -0.86
N MET A 16 3.94 7.69 -1.44
CA MET A 16 2.83 6.98 -0.83
C MET A 16 3.13 5.48 -0.70
N VAL A 17 3.70 4.88 -1.74
CA VAL A 17 4.09 3.47 -1.71
C VAL A 17 5.20 3.24 -0.69
N GLU A 18 6.17 4.15 -0.61
CA GLU A 18 7.25 4.06 0.37
C GLU A 18 6.71 4.18 1.79
N GLN A 19 5.73 5.04 2.00
CA GLN A 19 5.08 5.15 3.32
C GLN A 19 4.39 3.83 3.68
N ALA A 20 3.75 3.18 2.74
CA ALA A 20 3.12 1.89 2.98
C ALA A 20 4.15 0.83 3.39
N ILE A 21 5.32 0.86 2.77
CA ILE A 21 6.41 -0.06 3.11
C ILE A 21 6.86 0.17 4.56
N VAL A 22 7.01 1.44 4.96
CA VAL A 22 7.38 1.78 6.32
C VAL A 22 6.33 1.30 7.32
N GLU A 23 5.05 1.53 7.01
CA GLU A 23 3.95 1.10 7.88
C GLU A 23 3.91 -0.43 8.03
N LEU A 24 4.15 -1.16 6.94
CA LEU A 24 4.20 -2.62 6.98
C LEU A 24 5.37 -3.11 7.85
N ASP A 25 6.52 -2.47 7.72
CA ASP A 25 7.68 -2.81 8.53
C ASP A 25 7.41 -2.58 10.01
N GLU A 26 6.78 -1.46 10.34
CA GLU A 26 6.43 -1.14 11.72
C GLU A 26 5.42 -2.13 12.29
N LEU A 27 4.42 -2.52 11.50
CA LEU A 27 3.43 -3.49 11.95
C LEU A 27 4.08 -4.86 12.19
N ARG A 28 4.96 -5.27 11.28
CA ARG A 28 5.70 -6.51 11.44
C ARG A 28 6.56 -6.48 12.71
N SER A 29 7.24 -5.37 12.94
CA SER A 29 8.08 -5.22 14.14
C SER A 29 7.25 -5.34 15.42
N SER A 30 6.02 -4.81 15.40
CA SER A 30 5.13 -4.92 16.54
C SER A 30 4.80 -6.37 16.86
N TYR A 31 4.52 -7.19 15.83
CA TYR A 31 4.28 -8.62 16.03
C TYR A 31 5.53 -9.32 16.56
N GLU A 32 6.69 -9.00 16.03
CA GLU A 32 7.93 -9.63 16.45
C GLU A 32 8.32 -9.24 17.87
N TYR A 33 8.05 -8.00 18.26
CA TYR A 33 8.35 -7.50 19.58
C TYR A 33 7.45 -8.10 20.64
N ASP A 34 6.17 -8.28 20.34
CA ASP A 34 5.18 -8.70 21.31
C ASP A 34 4.48 -9.98 20.85
N ILE A 35 5.29 -10.98 20.56
CA ILE A 35 4.81 -12.25 20.01
C ILE A 35 3.87 -13.00 20.97
N GLU A 36 4.06 -12.80 22.29
CA GLU A 36 3.24 -13.47 23.28
C GLU A 36 1.79 -12.97 23.28
N GLU A 37 1.57 -11.69 23.03
CA GLU A 37 0.24 -11.10 22.99
C GLU A 37 -0.36 -11.09 21.59
N MET A 38 0.45 -10.78 20.59
CA MET A 38 -0.02 -10.62 19.23
C MET A 38 0.05 -11.89 18.39
N GLY A 39 0.79 -12.89 18.89
CA GLY A 39 1.01 -14.13 18.17
C GLY A 39 2.09 -14.00 17.10
N ALA A 40 2.24 -15.04 16.29
CA ALA A 40 3.24 -15.05 15.23
C ALA A 40 2.91 -14.03 14.16
N VAL A 41 3.94 -13.57 13.45
CA VAL A 41 3.76 -12.65 12.32
C VAL A 41 2.84 -13.31 11.28
N PRO A 42 1.72 -12.67 10.93
CA PRO A 42 0.82 -13.26 9.94
C PRO A 42 1.46 -13.37 8.56
N THR A 43 1.16 -14.46 7.87
CA THR A 43 1.71 -14.69 6.52
C THR A 43 1.31 -13.59 5.55
N TYR A 44 0.12 -13.00 5.72
CA TYR A 44 -0.33 -11.95 4.79
C TYR A 44 0.58 -10.72 4.80
N LEU A 45 1.26 -10.45 5.93
CA LEU A 45 2.18 -9.32 6.00
C LEU A 45 3.36 -9.51 5.06
N GLU A 46 3.90 -10.72 5.00
CA GLU A 46 5.01 -11.02 4.09
C GLU A 46 4.58 -10.81 2.64
N VAL A 47 3.39 -11.28 2.30
CA VAL A 47 2.86 -11.12 0.93
C VAL A 47 2.68 -9.64 0.61
N LEU A 48 2.13 -8.86 1.54
CA LEU A 48 1.97 -7.42 1.33
C LEU A 48 3.30 -6.72 1.17
N GLU A 49 4.29 -7.07 2.01
CA GLU A 49 5.62 -6.48 1.91
C GLU A 49 6.24 -6.73 0.53
N GLN A 50 6.14 -7.97 0.06
CA GLN A 50 6.67 -8.32 -1.25
C GLN A 50 5.94 -7.57 -2.37
N SER A 51 4.62 -7.45 -2.26
CA SER A 51 3.81 -6.74 -3.24
C SER A 51 4.19 -5.27 -3.31
N MET A 52 4.39 -4.63 -2.16
CA MET A 52 4.77 -3.23 -2.11
C MET A 52 6.17 -3.01 -2.67
N GLN A 53 7.10 -3.91 -2.36
CA GLN A 53 8.46 -3.81 -2.89
C GLN A 53 8.48 -3.95 -4.41
N ARG A 54 7.71 -4.89 -4.95
CA ARG A 54 7.61 -5.06 -6.40
C ARG A 54 7.02 -3.81 -7.05
N LEU A 55 5.99 -3.24 -6.43
CA LEU A 55 5.36 -2.03 -6.95
C LEU A 55 6.36 -0.88 -6.97
N ARG A 56 7.07 -0.67 -5.86
CA ARG A 56 8.07 0.38 -5.78
C ARG A 56 9.18 0.18 -6.80
N ASN A 57 9.66 -1.06 -6.94
CA ASN A 57 10.72 -1.35 -7.91
C ASN A 57 10.27 -1.08 -9.33
N SER A 58 9.03 -1.41 -9.67
CA SER A 58 8.49 -1.13 -11.00
C SER A 58 8.39 0.36 -11.27
N MET A 59 8.09 1.15 -10.25
CA MET A 59 8.08 2.61 -10.37
C MET A 59 9.49 3.16 -10.58
N ALA A 60 10.47 2.58 -9.87
CA ALA A 60 11.85 3.04 -9.95
C ALA A 60 12.50 2.70 -11.29
N ASP A 61 12.17 1.55 -11.88
CA ASP A 61 12.78 1.14 -13.14
C ASP A 61 11.98 1.53 -14.38
N GLY A 62 10.85 2.21 -14.17
CA GLY A 62 10.03 2.72 -15.27
C GLY A 62 9.09 1.70 -15.89
N SER A 63 8.97 0.51 -15.32
CA SER A 63 8.10 -0.54 -15.88
C SER A 63 6.65 -0.43 -15.37
N TYR A 64 6.41 0.39 -14.35
CA TYR A 64 5.08 0.52 -13.80
C TYR A 64 4.12 1.19 -14.78
N GLN A 65 2.91 0.65 -14.88
CA GLN A 65 1.84 1.22 -15.68
C GLN A 65 0.55 1.20 -14.88
N PHE A 66 -0.23 2.27 -15.02
CA PHE A 66 -1.58 2.30 -14.46
C PHE A 66 -2.45 1.27 -15.18
N GLY A 67 -3.48 0.80 -14.51
CA GLY A 67 -4.36 -0.21 -15.08
C GLY A 67 -5.79 -0.06 -14.60
N ASP A 68 -6.69 -0.85 -15.16
CA ASP A 68 -8.11 -0.77 -14.81
C ASP A 68 -8.51 -1.77 -13.72
N ASP A 69 -7.65 -2.73 -13.43
CA ASP A 69 -7.93 -3.77 -12.45
C ASP A 69 -7.27 -3.46 -11.11
N ASP A 70 -7.81 -4.06 -10.05
CA ASP A 70 -7.21 -3.97 -8.73
C ASP A 70 -5.79 -4.53 -8.75
N LEU A 71 -4.92 -3.89 -7.98
CA LEU A 71 -3.60 -4.44 -7.73
C LEU A 71 -3.74 -5.77 -6.98
N PRO A 72 -2.85 -6.73 -7.22
CA PRO A 72 -2.99 -8.08 -6.66
C PRO A 72 -3.13 -8.14 -5.14
N PHE A 73 -2.53 -7.17 -4.43
CA PHE A 73 -2.55 -7.17 -2.97
C PHE A 73 -3.92 -6.79 -2.37
N MET A 74 -4.82 -6.21 -3.18
CA MET A 74 -6.09 -5.69 -2.64
C MET A 74 -6.99 -6.77 -2.08
N ASP A 75 -6.96 -7.96 -2.62
CA ASP A 75 -7.74 -9.06 -2.09
C ASP A 75 -7.33 -9.36 -0.64
N ILE A 76 -6.03 -9.34 -0.38
CA ILE A 76 -5.48 -9.57 0.95
C ILE A 76 -5.88 -8.43 1.88
N VAL A 77 -5.79 -7.19 1.41
CA VAL A 77 -6.18 -6.01 2.20
C VAL A 77 -7.64 -6.09 2.60
N ASN A 78 -8.51 -6.44 1.66
CA ASN A 78 -9.94 -6.51 1.92
C ASN A 78 -10.29 -7.58 2.95
N ARG A 79 -9.61 -8.72 2.90
CA ARG A 79 -9.84 -9.80 3.86
C ARG A 79 -9.33 -9.47 5.26
N ASN A 80 -8.33 -8.60 5.36
CA ASN A 80 -7.66 -8.31 6.62
C ASN A 80 -7.80 -6.84 7.02
N ARG A 81 -8.79 -6.15 6.49
CA ARG A 81 -8.95 -4.72 6.71
C ARG A 81 -8.97 -4.34 8.18
N ASN A 82 -9.60 -5.15 9.01
CA ASN A 82 -9.67 -4.88 10.45
C ASN A 82 -8.35 -5.07 11.19
N ARG A 83 -7.40 -5.74 10.56
CA ARG A 83 -6.09 -6.02 11.16
C ARG A 83 -5.01 -5.09 10.66
N ILE A 84 -5.28 -4.31 9.63
CA ILE A 84 -4.31 -3.43 9.01
C ILE A 84 -4.69 -1.98 9.35
N PRO A 85 -3.96 -1.34 10.29
CA PRO A 85 -4.30 0.03 10.70
C PRO A 85 -4.23 1.04 9.56
N PHE A 86 -3.39 0.77 8.56
CA PHE A 86 -3.19 1.64 7.40
C PHE A 86 -3.86 1.10 6.14
N ALA A 87 -4.95 0.34 6.29
CA ALA A 87 -5.66 -0.21 5.14
C ALA A 87 -6.12 0.87 4.16
N ASP A 88 -6.47 2.04 4.66
CA ASP A 88 -6.90 3.15 3.81
C ASP A 88 -5.77 3.66 2.92
N LEU A 89 -4.54 3.63 3.41
CA LEU A 89 -3.38 4.00 2.59
C LEU A 89 -3.21 3.02 1.44
N LEU A 90 -3.31 1.73 1.72
CA LEU A 90 -3.21 0.70 0.68
C LEU A 90 -4.34 0.81 -0.33
N ALA A 91 -5.55 1.09 0.15
CA ALA A 91 -6.70 1.28 -0.73
C ALA A 91 -6.51 2.50 -1.63
N MET A 92 -5.89 3.56 -1.11
CA MET A 92 -5.63 4.76 -1.91
C MET A 92 -4.58 4.51 -2.98
N ILE A 93 -3.57 3.70 -2.67
CA ILE A 93 -2.57 3.28 -3.66
C ILE A 93 -3.27 2.55 -4.81
N ASN A 94 -4.17 1.62 -4.48
CA ASN A 94 -4.93 0.88 -5.48
C ASN A 94 -5.86 1.78 -6.28
N LYS A 95 -6.53 2.71 -5.61
CA LYS A 95 -7.41 3.67 -6.28
C LYS A 95 -6.62 4.51 -7.29
N THR A 96 -5.43 4.96 -6.91
CA THR A 96 -4.56 5.72 -7.79
C THR A 96 -4.14 4.89 -8.99
N HIS A 97 -3.86 3.61 -8.76
CA HIS A 97 -3.52 2.70 -9.86
C HIS A 97 -4.62 2.63 -10.90
N LYS A 98 -5.87 2.59 -10.46
CA LYS A 98 -7.02 2.42 -11.34
C LYS A 98 -7.49 3.73 -11.97
N GLU A 99 -7.36 4.83 -11.26
CA GLU A 99 -7.87 6.14 -11.70
C GLU A 99 -6.80 7.10 -12.19
N GLY A 100 -5.53 6.78 -11.91
CA GLY A 100 -4.42 7.63 -12.28
C GLY A 100 -4.17 8.73 -11.26
N LEU A 101 -3.20 9.57 -11.56
CA LEU A 101 -2.86 10.71 -10.72
C LEU A 101 -3.98 11.74 -10.78
N ASP A 102 -4.14 12.48 -9.69
CA ASP A 102 -5.19 13.51 -9.57
C ASP A 102 -4.70 14.82 -10.17
N VAL A 103 -4.43 14.81 -11.48
CA VAL A 103 -3.86 15.96 -12.17
C VAL A 103 -4.91 16.97 -12.63
N ASP A 104 -6.17 16.57 -12.65
CA ASP A 104 -7.27 17.44 -13.07
C ASP A 104 -7.90 18.19 -11.90
N SER A 105 -7.44 17.94 -10.69
CA SER A 105 -7.92 18.61 -9.50
C SER A 105 -7.25 19.97 -9.37
N GLU A 106 -8.03 21.00 -9.43
CA GLU A 106 -7.51 22.36 -9.35
C GLU A 106 -8.02 23.11 -8.15
#